data_fb431720df658f8a65da8f79a05a2cf3
#
_entry.id   fb431720df658f8a65da8f79a05a2cf3
#
_cell.length_a   1.000
_cell.length_b   1.000
_cell.length_c   1.000
_cell.angle_alpha   90.00
_cell.angle_beta   90.00
_cell.angle_gamma   90.00
#
_symmetry.space_group_name_H-M   'P 1'
#
loop_
_entity.id
_entity.type
_entity.pdbx_description
1 polymer ?
#
loop_
_entity_poly.entity_id
_entity_poly.type
_entity_poly.pdbx_seq_one_letter_code
_entity_poly.pdbx_strand_id
1 'polypeptide(L)'
;MAGNGKFTDEEALAYHLEPKPGKLEVVASTAMATQRDLSLAYSPGVAVPVNEIAKNPESAFDYTTRGNTVAVISNGTAILGLGNLGALASKPVMEGKAVLFKRFADVNSIDIELDTEDPDEFVNAVKYMGPSFGGINLEDIKAPDCFIIEQQLKELMDIPVFHDDQHGTAVICAAGLLNALYLTRKKIEDCKIVLNGAGAAGIACLELIKTMGAKHENCIACDTKGVIFQGRPEGMNPVSYTHLTLPTKA
;
A
#
# COMPACT_ATOMS: atom_id res chain seq x y z
N MET A 1 -3.82 1.52 -21.45
CA MET A 1 -3.68 2.95 -21.80
C MET A 1 -2.47 3.06 -22.73
N ALA A 2 -2.67 3.46 -23.98
CA ALA A 2 -1.59 3.67 -24.93
C ALA A 2 -0.66 4.77 -24.39
N GLY A 3 0.62 4.47 -24.31
CA GLY A 3 1.64 5.35 -23.79
C GLY A 3 1.69 6.68 -24.53
N ASN A 4 1.86 7.74 -23.82
CA ASN A 4 1.96 9.12 -24.30
C ASN A 4 3.32 9.35 -25.00
N GLY A 5 3.70 8.52 -25.97
CA GLY A 5 4.83 8.72 -26.90
C GLY A 5 6.24 8.74 -26.29
N LYS A 6 6.42 8.28 -25.03
CA LYS A 6 7.73 8.27 -24.37
C LYS A 6 8.45 6.91 -24.43
N PHE A 7 7.75 5.83 -24.70
CA PHE A 7 8.30 4.48 -24.87
C PHE A 7 7.35 3.60 -25.67
N THR A 8 7.87 2.51 -26.27
CA THR A 8 7.08 1.48 -26.96
C THR A 8 6.80 0.29 -26.04
N ASP A 9 5.87 -0.59 -26.45
CA ASP A 9 5.58 -1.82 -25.70
C ASP A 9 6.81 -2.74 -25.69
N GLU A 10 7.58 -2.79 -26.80
CA GLU A 10 8.82 -3.55 -26.91
C GLU A 10 9.89 -3.03 -25.95
N GLU A 11 10.06 -1.71 -25.83
CA GLU A 11 10.97 -1.10 -24.87
C GLU A 11 10.58 -1.43 -23.44
N ALA A 12 9.29 -1.41 -23.12
CA ALA A 12 8.80 -1.77 -21.81
C ALA A 12 9.06 -3.25 -21.48
N LEU A 13 8.82 -4.16 -22.42
CA LEU A 13 9.13 -5.59 -22.24
C LEU A 13 10.63 -5.84 -22.10
N ALA A 14 11.47 -5.20 -22.94
CA ALA A 14 12.92 -5.31 -22.85
C ALA A 14 13.45 -4.86 -21.50
N TYR A 15 12.90 -3.77 -20.95
CA TYR A 15 13.29 -3.27 -19.62
C TYR A 15 13.06 -4.29 -18.49
N HIS A 16 12.06 -5.16 -18.62
CA HIS A 16 11.77 -6.20 -17.62
C HIS A 16 12.56 -7.49 -17.86
N LEU A 17 13.17 -7.65 -19.04
CA LEU A 17 13.91 -8.85 -19.44
C LEU A 17 15.42 -8.67 -19.29
N GLU A 18 15.95 -7.48 -19.57
CA GLU A 18 17.38 -7.19 -19.68
C GLU A 18 17.91 -6.31 -18.54
N PRO A 19 19.18 -6.48 -18.10
CA PRO A 19 20.16 -7.54 -18.48
C PRO A 19 19.84 -8.91 -17.89
N LYS A 20 18.89 -9.02 -17.00
CA LYS A 20 18.30 -10.23 -16.42
C LYS A 20 16.85 -9.99 -16.03
N PRO A 21 16.00 -11.03 -16.07
CA PRO A 21 14.58 -10.89 -15.72
C PRO A 21 14.36 -10.37 -14.31
N GLY A 22 13.32 -9.53 -14.15
CA GLY A 22 12.92 -8.94 -12.87
C GLY A 22 13.68 -7.65 -12.52
N LYS A 23 13.22 -6.98 -11.47
CA LYS A 23 13.77 -5.69 -11.01
C LYS A 23 14.47 -5.77 -9.66
N LEU A 24 14.34 -6.91 -8.97
CA LEU A 24 14.90 -7.15 -7.65
C LEU A 24 15.99 -8.20 -7.69
N GLU A 25 16.96 -8.03 -6.82
CA GLU A 25 18.05 -8.97 -6.61
C GLU A 25 18.34 -9.08 -5.12
N VAL A 26 18.59 -10.30 -4.63
CA VAL A 26 19.03 -10.53 -3.26
C VAL A 26 20.56 -10.57 -3.24
N VAL A 27 21.17 -9.67 -2.47
CA VAL A 27 22.62 -9.55 -2.34
C VAL A 27 23.00 -9.68 -0.87
N ALA A 28 24.05 -10.47 -0.59
CA ALA A 28 24.58 -10.56 0.76
C ALA A 28 25.16 -9.21 1.21
N SER A 29 24.78 -8.74 2.39
CA SER A 29 25.27 -7.49 2.98
C SER A 29 26.53 -7.69 3.83
N THR A 30 26.90 -8.94 4.16
CA THR A 30 28.05 -9.32 4.97
C THR A 30 29.06 -10.11 4.16
N ALA A 31 30.32 -10.03 4.55
CA ALA A 31 31.37 -10.85 3.94
C ALA A 31 31.15 -12.34 4.22
N MET A 32 31.36 -13.17 3.21
CA MET A 32 31.29 -14.63 3.28
C MET A 32 32.50 -15.28 2.60
N ALA A 33 33.69 -14.71 2.80
CA ALA A 33 34.91 -15.12 2.09
C ALA A 33 35.76 -16.14 2.86
N THR A 34 35.62 -16.19 4.17
CA THR A 34 36.47 -17.03 5.04
C THR A 34 35.64 -18.03 5.85
N GLN A 35 36.32 -19.10 6.35
CA GLN A 35 35.72 -20.05 7.27
C GLN A 35 35.21 -19.36 8.56
N ARG A 36 35.86 -18.29 8.99
CA ARG A 36 35.43 -17.48 10.13
C ARG A 36 34.12 -16.76 9.83
N ASP A 37 34.00 -16.14 8.66
CA ASP A 37 32.78 -15.46 8.23
C ASP A 37 31.60 -16.44 8.22
N LEU A 38 31.76 -17.62 7.64
CA LEU A 38 30.77 -18.67 7.61
C LEU A 38 30.37 -19.09 9.03
N SER A 39 31.31 -19.23 9.94
CA SER A 39 31.06 -19.60 11.33
C SER A 39 30.28 -18.52 12.10
N LEU A 40 30.48 -17.25 11.78
CA LEU A 40 29.75 -16.15 12.39
C LEU A 40 28.36 -15.99 11.78
N ALA A 41 28.26 -16.06 10.45
CA ALA A 41 27.01 -15.82 9.73
C ALA A 41 26.01 -16.97 9.84
N TYR A 42 26.49 -18.21 10.07
CA TYR A 42 25.64 -19.38 10.17
C TYR A 42 25.97 -20.20 11.42
N SER A 43 26.61 -21.35 11.30
CA SER A 43 26.85 -22.25 12.45
C SER A 43 28.31 -22.23 12.87
N PRO A 44 28.65 -22.07 14.17
CA PRO A 44 27.76 -21.99 15.34
C PRO A 44 27.34 -20.58 15.76
N GLY A 45 27.93 -19.51 15.19
CA GLY A 45 27.80 -18.13 15.65
C GLY A 45 26.37 -17.59 15.67
N VAL A 46 25.51 -18.01 14.73
CA VAL A 46 24.11 -17.61 14.62
C VAL A 46 23.27 -17.96 15.86
N ALA A 47 23.72 -18.90 16.69
CA ALA A 47 23.03 -19.23 17.94
C ALA A 47 23.03 -18.05 18.95
N VAL A 48 23.99 -17.13 18.85
CA VAL A 48 24.07 -15.98 19.76
C VAL A 48 22.91 -15.01 19.52
N PRO A 49 22.72 -14.43 18.30
CA PRO A 49 21.56 -13.56 18.05
C PRO A 49 20.22 -14.29 18.21
N VAL A 50 20.11 -15.59 17.88
CA VAL A 50 18.89 -16.36 18.16
C VAL A 50 18.51 -16.33 19.64
N ASN A 51 19.49 -16.56 20.54
CA ASN A 51 19.26 -16.53 21.97
C ASN A 51 18.92 -15.12 22.48
N GLU A 52 19.49 -14.08 21.90
CA GLU A 52 19.15 -12.71 22.27
C GLU A 52 17.73 -12.33 21.85
N ILE A 53 17.33 -12.68 20.63
CA ILE A 53 15.96 -12.46 20.13
C ILE A 53 14.94 -13.26 20.95
N ALA A 54 15.27 -14.50 21.36
CA ALA A 54 14.40 -15.31 22.19
C ALA A 54 14.16 -14.70 23.59
N LYS A 55 15.15 -13.97 24.15
CA LYS A 55 15.02 -13.26 25.42
C LYS A 55 14.31 -11.90 25.25
N ASN A 56 14.62 -11.19 24.19
CA ASN A 56 14.07 -9.88 23.87
C ASN A 56 13.68 -9.83 22.39
N PRO A 57 12.41 -10.07 22.01
CA PRO A 57 11.94 -10.08 20.63
C PRO A 57 12.22 -8.78 19.84
N GLU A 58 12.27 -7.62 20.51
CA GLU A 58 12.58 -6.34 19.88
C GLU A 58 13.98 -6.31 19.26
N SER A 59 14.93 -7.06 19.80
CA SER A 59 16.28 -7.16 19.24
C SER A 59 16.32 -7.82 17.85
N ALA A 60 15.21 -8.39 17.37
CA ALA A 60 15.09 -8.85 15.98
C ALA A 60 15.25 -7.69 14.99
N PHE A 61 14.86 -6.48 15.35
CA PHE A 61 15.05 -5.28 14.53
C PHE A 61 16.52 -4.88 14.39
N ASP A 62 17.35 -5.22 15.37
CA ASP A 62 18.79 -4.91 15.38
C ASP A 62 19.62 -5.97 14.67
N TYR A 63 19.26 -7.26 14.84
CA TYR A 63 20.09 -8.38 14.40
C TYR A 63 19.63 -9.05 13.12
N THR A 64 18.53 -8.60 12.52
CA THR A 64 17.99 -9.16 11.28
C THR A 64 17.58 -8.09 10.28
N THR A 65 17.30 -8.51 9.04
CA THR A 65 16.76 -7.61 8.02
C THR A 65 15.36 -7.07 8.35
N ARG A 66 14.68 -7.60 9.36
CA ARG A 66 13.38 -7.13 9.84
C ARG A 66 13.39 -5.63 10.13
N GLY A 67 14.49 -5.10 10.66
CA GLY A 67 14.63 -3.68 11.01
C GLY A 67 14.53 -2.71 9.82
N ASN A 68 14.73 -3.20 8.60
CA ASN A 68 14.70 -2.35 7.40
C ASN A 68 14.09 -3.08 6.18
N THR A 69 13.09 -3.94 6.38
CA THR A 69 12.43 -4.63 5.27
C THR A 69 10.91 -4.51 5.36
N VAL A 70 10.28 -4.04 4.27
CA VAL A 70 8.84 -3.94 4.10
C VAL A 70 8.39 -4.96 3.05
N ALA A 71 7.32 -5.70 3.33
CA ALA A 71 6.66 -6.50 2.31
C ALA A 71 5.69 -5.63 1.50
N VAL A 72 5.73 -5.73 0.17
CA VAL A 72 4.69 -5.23 -0.73
C VAL A 72 3.77 -6.40 -1.06
N ILE A 73 2.52 -6.34 -0.62
CA ILE A 73 1.61 -7.49 -0.72
C ILE A 73 0.38 -7.11 -1.54
N SER A 74 0.05 -7.93 -2.51
CA SER A 74 -1.09 -7.77 -3.41
C SER A 74 -1.79 -9.11 -3.69
N ASN A 75 -3.05 -9.04 -4.12
CA ASN A 75 -3.72 -10.15 -4.79
C ASN A 75 -4.08 -9.81 -6.25
N GLY A 76 -3.66 -8.65 -6.73
CA GLY A 76 -3.83 -8.25 -8.12
C GLY A 76 -5.28 -7.99 -8.54
N THR A 77 -6.16 -7.63 -7.60
CA THR A 77 -7.59 -7.41 -7.87
C THR A 77 -7.93 -6.01 -8.36
N ALA A 78 -6.96 -5.05 -8.33
CA ALA A 78 -7.15 -3.67 -8.79
C ALA A 78 -5.88 -3.08 -9.45
N ILE A 79 -5.28 -3.78 -10.40
CA ILE A 79 -3.98 -3.45 -10.99
C ILE A 79 -4.08 -2.18 -11.86
N LEU A 80 -3.41 -1.08 -11.48
CA LEU A 80 -3.14 0.15 -12.26
C LEU A 80 -4.28 0.62 -13.20
N GLY A 81 -5.55 0.41 -12.82
CA GLY A 81 -6.70 0.72 -13.69
C GLY A 81 -6.96 -0.34 -14.79
N LEU A 82 -6.23 -1.45 -14.79
CA LEU A 82 -6.49 -2.62 -15.63
C LEU A 82 -7.54 -3.56 -15.02
N GLY A 83 -7.81 -3.38 -13.72
CA GLY A 83 -8.79 -4.16 -12.99
C GLY A 83 -8.20 -5.45 -12.40
N ASN A 84 -9.06 -6.45 -12.23
CA ASN A 84 -8.67 -7.74 -11.66
C ASN A 84 -8.03 -8.63 -12.75
N LEU A 85 -6.71 -8.74 -12.72
CA LEU A 85 -5.94 -9.64 -13.56
C LEU A 85 -5.26 -10.78 -12.77
N GLY A 86 -5.45 -10.80 -11.46
CA GLY A 86 -4.94 -11.81 -10.54
C GLY A 86 -3.52 -11.57 -10.04
N ALA A 87 -3.16 -12.33 -9.02
CA ALA A 87 -1.92 -12.18 -8.27
C ALA A 87 -0.67 -12.25 -9.16
N LEU A 88 -0.53 -13.27 -10.00
CA LEU A 88 0.66 -13.43 -10.84
C LEU A 88 0.88 -12.25 -11.79
N ALA A 89 -0.18 -11.70 -12.36
CA ALA A 89 -0.09 -10.58 -13.29
C ALA A 89 0.29 -9.26 -12.60
N SER A 90 0.08 -9.12 -11.29
CA SER A 90 0.47 -7.94 -10.51
C SER A 90 1.98 -7.87 -10.25
N LYS A 91 2.71 -9.00 -10.33
CA LYS A 91 4.13 -9.08 -9.96
C LYS A 91 5.03 -7.99 -10.56
N PRO A 92 4.95 -7.64 -11.86
CA PRO A 92 5.78 -6.56 -12.40
C PRO A 92 5.53 -5.19 -11.74
N VAL A 93 4.30 -4.92 -11.30
CA VAL A 93 3.95 -3.70 -10.57
C VAL A 93 4.52 -3.74 -9.16
N MET A 94 4.37 -4.87 -8.46
CA MET A 94 4.84 -5.06 -7.08
C MET A 94 6.36 -5.00 -6.98
N GLU A 95 7.09 -5.61 -7.90
CA GLU A 95 8.55 -5.42 -8.01
C GLU A 95 8.91 -3.94 -8.24
N GLY A 96 8.15 -3.24 -9.07
CA GLY A 96 8.32 -1.80 -9.28
C GLY A 96 8.15 -1.01 -7.98
N LYS A 97 7.10 -1.29 -7.20
CA LYS A 97 6.87 -0.67 -5.89
C LYS A 97 8.02 -0.96 -4.92
N ALA A 98 8.51 -2.19 -4.87
CA ALA A 98 9.64 -2.56 -4.03
C ALA A 98 10.92 -1.79 -4.39
N VAL A 99 11.19 -1.58 -5.69
CA VAL A 99 12.30 -0.73 -6.16
C VAL A 99 12.13 0.72 -5.72
N LEU A 100 10.90 1.27 -5.70
CA LEU A 100 10.65 2.63 -5.22
C LEU A 100 10.98 2.77 -3.73
N PHE A 101 10.61 1.80 -2.88
CA PHE A 101 11.03 1.77 -1.47
C PHE A 101 12.55 1.86 -1.33
N LYS A 102 13.28 1.05 -2.10
CA LYS A 102 14.75 1.06 -2.05
C LYS A 102 15.31 2.38 -2.58
N ARG A 103 14.80 2.87 -3.71
CA ARG A 103 15.34 4.06 -4.39
C ARG A 103 15.13 5.36 -3.62
N PHE A 104 13.96 5.52 -2.99
CA PHE A 104 13.59 6.79 -2.37
C PHE A 104 13.73 6.82 -0.85
N ALA A 105 13.68 5.67 -0.19
CA ALA A 105 13.73 5.59 1.26
C ALA A 105 14.89 4.73 1.81
N ASP A 106 15.65 4.07 0.94
CA ASP A 106 16.67 3.06 1.31
C ASP A 106 16.11 1.94 2.20
N VAL A 107 14.82 1.64 2.04
CA VAL A 107 14.14 0.52 2.69
C VAL A 107 14.20 -0.68 1.75
N ASN A 108 14.65 -1.82 2.25
CA ASN A 108 14.56 -3.08 1.52
C ASN A 108 13.10 -3.48 1.38
N SER A 109 12.75 -4.04 0.24
CA SER A 109 11.37 -4.48 0.02
C SER A 109 11.34 -5.76 -0.81
N ILE A 110 10.40 -6.62 -0.47
CA ILE A 110 10.12 -7.86 -1.19
C ILE A 110 8.63 -7.87 -1.52
N ASP A 111 8.31 -8.16 -2.77
CA ASP A 111 6.93 -8.30 -3.23
C ASP A 111 6.42 -9.73 -2.99
N ILE A 112 5.15 -9.83 -2.63
CA ILE A 112 4.46 -11.08 -2.33
C ILE A 112 3.08 -11.02 -2.96
N GLU A 113 2.84 -11.89 -3.92
CA GLU A 113 1.57 -12.01 -4.61
C GLU A 113 0.76 -13.18 -4.00
N LEU A 114 -0.35 -12.87 -3.34
CA LEU A 114 -1.23 -13.87 -2.72
C LEU A 114 -2.36 -14.26 -3.68
N ASP A 115 -2.39 -15.50 -4.09
CA ASP A 115 -3.38 -16.05 -5.02
C ASP A 115 -4.69 -16.41 -4.31
N THR A 116 -5.34 -15.40 -3.75
CA THR A 116 -6.67 -15.49 -3.15
C THR A 116 -7.43 -14.18 -3.27
N GLU A 117 -8.75 -14.26 -3.50
CA GLU A 117 -9.66 -13.12 -3.43
C GLU A 117 -10.48 -13.08 -2.13
N ASP A 118 -10.31 -14.07 -1.26
CA ASP A 118 -10.96 -14.11 0.05
C ASP A 118 -10.20 -13.22 1.05
N PRO A 119 -10.85 -12.19 1.64
CA PRO A 119 -10.19 -11.29 2.58
C PRO A 119 -9.69 -11.99 3.84
N ASP A 120 -10.38 -13.00 4.35
CA ASP A 120 -9.98 -13.70 5.58
C ASP A 120 -8.77 -14.59 5.34
N GLU A 121 -8.70 -15.27 4.20
CA GLU A 121 -7.51 -16.02 3.78
C GLU A 121 -6.31 -15.09 3.58
N PHE A 122 -6.52 -13.94 2.92
CA PHE A 122 -5.49 -12.93 2.72
C PHE A 122 -4.93 -12.42 4.06
N VAL A 123 -5.81 -12.01 4.97
CA VAL A 123 -5.43 -11.52 6.31
C VAL A 123 -4.65 -12.59 7.08
N ASN A 124 -5.11 -13.83 7.07
CA ASN A 124 -4.42 -14.93 7.75
C ASN A 124 -3.02 -15.17 7.18
N ALA A 125 -2.86 -15.16 5.85
CA ALA A 125 -1.56 -15.32 5.21
C ALA A 125 -0.59 -14.22 5.63
N VAL A 126 -1.01 -12.96 5.56
CA VAL A 126 -0.18 -11.79 5.91
C VAL A 126 0.18 -11.80 7.40
N LYS A 127 -0.76 -12.10 8.27
CA LYS A 127 -0.53 -12.19 9.72
C LYS A 127 0.61 -13.16 10.06
N TYR A 128 0.64 -14.32 9.44
CA TYR A 128 1.69 -15.33 9.71
C TYR A 128 3.07 -14.93 9.16
N MET A 129 3.14 -14.00 8.21
CA MET A 129 4.41 -13.46 7.70
C MET A 129 4.97 -12.32 8.54
N GLY A 130 4.20 -11.77 9.48
CA GLY A 130 4.57 -10.62 10.31
C GLY A 130 5.95 -10.70 10.96
N PRO A 131 6.40 -11.85 11.50
CA PRO A 131 7.74 -11.97 12.07
C PRO A 131 8.90 -11.67 11.11
N SER A 132 8.69 -11.76 9.80
CA SER A 132 9.73 -11.56 8.79
C SER A 132 9.95 -10.10 8.39
N PHE A 133 9.03 -9.19 8.72
CA PHE A 133 9.00 -7.82 8.19
C PHE A 133 8.91 -6.77 9.29
N GLY A 134 9.46 -5.59 9.01
CA GLY A 134 9.30 -4.40 9.83
C GLY A 134 8.05 -3.58 9.50
N GLY A 135 7.40 -3.88 8.38
CA GLY A 135 6.15 -3.24 7.95
C GLY A 135 5.54 -3.91 6.73
N ILE A 136 4.27 -3.62 6.48
CA ILE A 136 3.50 -4.14 5.36
C ILE A 136 2.96 -2.98 4.53
N ASN A 137 3.22 -2.99 3.23
CA ASN A 137 2.55 -2.18 2.23
C ASN A 137 1.56 -3.04 1.45
N LEU A 138 0.28 -2.74 1.55
CA LEU A 138 -0.76 -3.33 0.73
C LEU A 138 -0.89 -2.54 -0.57
N GLU A 139 -1.02 -3.20 -1.69
CA GLU A 139 -1.05 -2.60 -3.03
C GLU A 139 -2.05 -3.30 -3.95
N ASP A 140 -2.73 -2.53 -4.81
CA ASP A 140 -3.60 -3.04 -5.89
C ASP A 140 -4.69 -4.04 -5.42
N ILE A 141 -5.28 -3.78 -4.25
CA ILE A 141 -6.39 -4.55 -3.69
C ILE A 141 -7.70 -3.79 -3.91
N LYS A 142 -8.69 -4.43 -4.51
CA LYS A 142 -9.99 -3.81 -4.84
C LYS A 142 -10.75 -3.34 -3.59
N ALA A 143 -11.50 -2.23 -3.72
CA ALA A 143 -12.51 -1.85 -2.76
C ALA A 143 -13.77 -2.73 -2.95
N PRO A 144 -14.51 -3.12 -1.88
CA PRO A 144 -14.31 -2.68 -0.48
C PRO A 144 -13.30 -3.53 0.32
N ASP A 145 -12.79 -4.62 -0.22
CA ASP A 145 -11.99 -5.63 0.49
C ASP A 145 -10.71 -5.01 1.08
N CYS A 146 -10.09 -4.05 0.36
CA CYS A 146 -8.90 -3.35 0.82
C CYS A 146 -9.09 -2.64 2.18
N PHE A 147 -10.27 -2.11 2.47
CA PHE A 147 -10.56 -1.46 3.76
C PHE A 147 -10.63 -2.48 4.90
N ILE A 148 -11.29 -3.61 4.63
CA ILE A 148 -11.47 -4.70 5.60
C ILE A 148 -10.12 -5.32 5.92
N ILE A 149 -9.35 -5.67 4.90
CA ILE A 149 -8.01 -6.26 5.02
C ILE A 149 -7.08 -5.35 5.81
N GLU A 150 -6.99 -4.08 5.44
CA GLU A 150 -6.11 -3.14 6.12
C GLU A 150 -6.48 -2.96 7.58
N GLN A 151 -7.79 -2.78 7.89
CA GLN A 151 -8.24 -2.61 9.24
C GLN A 151 -7.94 -3.84 10.11
N GLN A 152 -8.26 -5.03 9.63
CA GLN A 152 -8.01 -6.26 10.37
C GLN A 152 -6.51 -6.48 10.63
N LEU A 153 -5.66 -6.22 9.62
CA LEU A 153 -4.21 -6.36 9.78
C LEU A 153 -3.64 -5.34 10.77
N LYS A 154 -4.12 -4.10 10.78
CA LYS A 154 -3.73 -3.09 11.78
C LYS A 154 -4.07 -3.50 13.21
N GLU A 155 -5.17 -4.24 13.40
CA GLU A 155 -5.58 -4.75 14.71
C GLU A 155 -4.81 -6.01 15.14
N LEU A 156 -4.36 -6.82 14.18
CA LEU A 156 -3.74 -8.12 14.43
C LEU A 156 -2.21 -8.11 14.47
N MET A 157 -1.59 -7.05 13.94
CA MET A 157 -0.14 -6.97 13.80
C MET A 157 0.44 -5.83 14.64
N ASP A 158 1.62 -6.06 15.18
CA ASP A 158 2.41 -5.10 15.99
C ASP A 158 3.38 -4.26 15.15
N ILE A 159 3.32 -4.39 13.83
CA ILE A 159 4.11 -3.62 12.85
C ILE A 159 3.20 -2.73 12.01
N PRO A 160 3.71 -1.63 11.44
CA PRO A 160 2.93 -0.75 10.56
C PRO A 160 2.34 -1.50 9.37
N VAL A 161 1.03 -1.29 9.13
CA VAL A 161 0.30 -1.74 7.95
C VAL A 161 -0.26 -0.51 7.24
N PHE A 162 0.02 -0.40 5.94
CA PHE A 162 -0.31 0.75 5.12
C PHE A 162 -0.81 0.29 3.75
N HIS A 163 -1.92 0.86 3.28
CA HIS A 163 -2.43 0.63 1.93
C HIS A 163 -2.17 1.88 1.08
N ASP A 164 -1.25 1.78 0.14
CA ASP A 164 -0.75 2.95 -0.61
C ASP A 164 -1.82 3.58 -1.50
N ASP A 165 -2.63 2.79 -2.19
CA ASP A 165 -3.71 3.30 -3.05
C ASP A 165 -4.71 4.18 -2.28
N GLN A 166 -4.89 3.92 -0.99
CA GLN A 166 -5.70 4.76 -0.12
C GLN A 166 -4.90 5.96 0.39
N HIS A 167 -3.88 5.70 1.19
CA HIS A 167 -3.24 6.71 2.03
C HIS A 167 -2.14 7.48 1.30
N GLY A 168 -1.39 6.84 0.40
CA GLY A 168 -0.39 7.53 -0.43
C GLY A 168 -1.06 8.56 -1.34
N THR A 169 -2.15 8.17 -2.01
CA THR A 169 -2.94 9.07 -2.84
C THR A 169 -3.56 10.19 -2.01
N ALA A 170 -4.09 9.89 -0.82
CA ALA A 170 -4.66 10.90 0.08
C ALA A 170 -3.62 11.93 0.53
N VAL A 171 -2.42 11.50 0.90
CA VAL A 171 -1.32 12.38 1.33
C VAL A 171 -0.92 13.35 0.21
N ILE A 172 -0.72 12.87 -1.02
CA ILE A 172 -0.31 13.76 -2.12
C ILE A 172 -1.43 14.71 -2.55
N CYS A 173 -2.70 14.26 -2.51
CA CYS A 173 -3.86 15.13 -2.75
C CYS A 173 -3.97 16.22 -1.68
N ALA A 174 -3.80 15.88 -0.42
CA ALA A 174 -3.82 16.83 0.69
C ALA A 174 -2.69 17.87 0.58
N ALA A 175 -1.48 17.43 0.23
CA ALA A 175 -0.35 18.33 0.00
C ALA A 175 -0.63 19.32 -1.14
N GLY A 176 -1.21 18.83 -2.26
CA GLY A 176 -1.63 19.66 -3.38
C GLY A 176 -2.72 20.67 -2.97
N LEU A 177 -3.72 20.20 -2.20
CA LEU A 177 -4.80 21.06 -1.70
C LEU A 177 -4.28 22.16 -0.78
N LEU A 178 -3.37 21.86 0.15
CA LEU A 178 -2.76 22.87 1.02
C LEU A 178 -2.08 23.97 0.23
N ASN A 179 -1.30 23.61 -0.79
CA ASN A 179 -0.66 24.59 -1.67
C ASN A 179 -1.69 25.42 -2.47
N ALA A 180 -2.74 24.79 -2.97
CA ALA A 180 -3.81 25.48 -3.69
C ALA A 180 -4.57 26.48 -2.79
N LEU A 181 -4.87 26.09 -1.55
CA LEU A 181 -5.49 26.96 -0.56
C LEU A 181 -4.60 28.17 -0.22
N TYR A 182 -3.30 27.92 -0.02
CA TYR A 182 -2.32 28.97 0.23
C TYR A 182 -2.25 29.99 -0.94
N LEU A 183 -2.11 29.52 -2.17
CA LEU A 183 -2.02 30.35 -3.36
C LEU A 183 -3.31 31.14 -3.63
N THR A 184 -4.47 30.53 -3.38
CA THR A 184 -5.78 31.17 -3.62
C THR A 184 -6.29 31.96 -2.41
N ARG A 185 -5.58 31.91 -1.28
CA ARG A 185 -5.95 32.54 0.00
C ARG A 185 -7.34 32.14 0.48
N LYS A 186 -7.73 30.89 0.21
CA LYS A 186 -9.00 30.31 0.66
C LYS A 186 -8.80 29.54 1.95
N LYS A 187 -9.84 29.52 2.79
CA LYS A 187 -9.92 28.63 3.94
C LYS A 187 -10.63 27.34 3.54
N ILE A 188 -10.17 26.22 4.08
CA ILE A 188 -10.70 24.91 3.73
C ILE A 188 -12.17 24.77 4.11
N GLU A 189 -12.59 25.33 5.24
CA GLU A 189 -13.97 25.34 5.71
C GLU A 189 -14.96 26.05 4.79
N ASP A 190 -14.47 26.93 3.91
CA ASP A 190 -15.30 27.69 2.96
C ASP A 190 -15.31 27.04 1.55
N CYS A 191 -14.56 25.96 1.38
CA CYS A 191 -14.45 25.26 0.09
C CYS A 191 -15.60 24.26 -0.11
N LYS A 192 -16.13 24.22 -1.34
CA LYS A 192 -16.97 23.12 -1.81
C LYS A 192 -16.08 22.09 -2.50
N ILE A 193 -16.19 20.85 -2.07
CA ILE A 193 -15.35 19.75 -2.53
C ILE A 193 -16.23 18.72 -3.23
N VAL A 194 -15.90 18.41 -4.47
CA VAL A 194 -16.57 17.36 -5.24
C VAL A 194 -15.58 16.26 -5.54
N LEU A 195 -15.86 15.07 -5.02
CA LEU A 195 -15.13 13.85 -5.32
C LEU A 195 -15.83 13.12 -6.47
N ASN A 196 -15.15 12.95 -7.58
CA ASN A 196 -15.64 12.15 -8.70
C ASN A 196 -14.87 10.82 -8.75
N GLY A 197 -15.51 9.78 -8.25
CA GLY A 197 -14.93 8.44 -8.10
C GLY A 197 -14.76 8.03 -6.63
N ALA A 198 -15.72 7.29 -6.10
CA ALA A 198 -15.75 6.80 -4.71
C ALA A 198 -15.12 5.40 -4.58
N GLY A 199 -13.93 5.22 -5.14
CA GLY A 199 -13.07 4.05 -4.92
C GLY A 199 -12.18 4.23 -3.69
N ALA A 200 -11.24 3.31 -3.48
CA ALA A 200 -10.33 3.29 -2.34
C ALA A 200 -9.60 4.64 -2.15
N ALA A 201 -8.96 5.14 -3.20
CA ALA A 201 -8.25 6.41 -3.19
C ALA A 201 -9.16 7.61 -2.90
N GLY A 202 -10.30 7.67 -3.59
CA GLY A 202 -11.24 8.79 -3.45
C GLY A 202 -11.79 8.92 -2.04
N ILE A 203 -12.21 7.82 -1.45
CA ILE A 203 -12.72 7.78 -0.08
C ILE A 203 -11.64 8.26 0.91
N ALA A 204 -10.43 7.71 0.82
CA ALA A 204 -9.33 8.09 1.70
C ALA A 204 -8.95 9.58 1.54
N CYS A 205 -8.94 10.11 0.31
CA CYS A 205 -8.71 11.54 0.05
C CYS A 205 -9.77 12.41 0.74
N LEU A 206 -11.05 12.08 0.59
CA LEU A 206 -12.14 12.87 1.16
C LEU A 206 -12.11 12.85 2.69
N GLU A 207 -11.83 11.69 3.30
CA GLU A 207 -11.70 11.57 4.75
C GLU A 207 -10.54 12.42 5.28
N LEU A 208 -9.37 12.34 4.64
CA LEU A 208 -8.23 13.19 5.03
C LEU A 208 -8.55 14.67 4.90
N ILE A 209 -9.20 15.09 3.81
CA ILE A 209 -9.59 16.48 3.57
C ILE A 209 -10.60 16.97 4.63
N LYS A 210 -11.54 16.13 5.06
CA LYS A 210 -12.46 16.43 6.16
C LYS A 210 -11.72 16.58 7.49
N THR A 211 -10.76 15.70 7.77
CA THR A 211 -9.89 15.81 8.96
C THR A 211 -9.08 17.12 8.96
N MET A 212 -8.72 17.63 7.79
CA MET A 212 -8.04 18.92 7.65
C MET A 212 -8.96 20.14 7.89
N GLY A 213 -10.27 19.95 8.03
CA GLY A 213 -11.23 21.01 8.36
C GLY A 213 -12.27 21.31 7.29
N ALA A 214 -12.35 20.53 6.21
CA ALA A 214 -13.46 20.66 5.26
C ALA A 214 -14.78 20.25 5.93
N LYS A 215 -15.81 21.09 5.77
CA LYS A 215 -17.13 20.80 6.33
C LYS A 215 -17.81 19.66 5.59
N HIS A 216 -18.39 18.71 6.32
CA HIS A 216 -19.06 17.56 5.72
C HIS A 216 -20.18 17.97 4.73
N GLU A 217 -20.96 18.98 5.06
CA GLU A 217 -22.03 19.51 4.21
C GLU A 217 -21.52 20.16 2.91
N ASN A 218 -20.26 20.51 2.83
CA ASN A 218 -19.62 21.06 1.64
C ASN A 218 -18.92 19.97 0.78
N CYS A 219 -18.97 18.71 1.19
CA CYS A 219 -18.33 17.60 0.50
C CYS A 219 -19.37 16.75 -0.23
N ILE A 220 -19.23 16.62 -1.54
CA ILE A 220 -20.10 15.80 -2.39
C ILE A 220 -19.25 14.69 -3.00
N ALA A 221 -19.65 13.44 -2.82
CA ALA A 221 -19.04 12.29 -3.47
C ALA A 221 -19.96 11.72 -4.56
N CYS A 222 -19.35 11.33 -5.67
CA CYS A 222 -20.03 10.72 -6.81
C CYS A 222 -19.32 9.42 -7.21
N ASP A 223 -20.08 8.48 -7.71
CA ASP A 223 -19.63 7.28 -8.38
C ASP A 223 -20.25 7.13 -9.77
N THR A 224 -20.10 5.97 -10.41
CA THR A 224 -20.66 5.69 -11.74
C THR A 224 -22.19 5.78 -11.80
N LYS A 225 -22.88 5.75 -10.65
CA LYS A 225 -24.34 5.90 -10.54
C LYS A 225 -24.79 7.31 -10.10
N GLY A 226 -23.85 8.25 -9.99
CA GLY A 226 -24.11 9.64 -9.61
C GLY A 226 -23.79 9.96 -8.15
N VAL A 227 -24.46 10.94 -7.58
CA VAL A 227 -24.20 11.44 -6.22
C VAL A 227 -24.50 10.36 -5.16
N ILE A 228 -23.61 10.25 -4.19
CA ILE A 228 -23.77 9.37 -3.03
C ILE A 228 -24.49 10.15 -1.94
N PHE A 229 -25.66 9.67 -1.51
CA PHE A 229 -26.47 10.29 -0.48
C PHE A 229 -27.14 9.25 0.43
N GLN A 230 -27.52 9.66 1.63
CA GLN A 230 -28.20 8.79 2.60
C GLN A 230 -29.55 8.31 2.06
N GLY A 231 -29.76 7.00 2.04
CA GLY A 231 -30.98 6.40 1.50
C GLY A 231 -30.99 6.14 0.01
N ARG A 232 -29.87 6.29 -0.69
CA ARG A 232 -29.73 5.85 -2.08
C ARG A 232 -29.99 4.33 -2.17
N PRO A 233 -30.90 3.87 -3.06
CA PRO A 233 -31.36 2.48 -3.06
C PRO A 233 -30.34 1.47 -3.58
N GLU A 234 -29.35 1.90 -4.36
CA GLU A 234 -28.40 1.01 -5.04
C GLU A 234 -26.96 1.52 -4.98
N GLY A 235 -26.01 0.57 -5.06
CA GLY A 235 -24.58 0.86 -5.24
C GLY A 235 -23.90 1.46 -4.01
N MET A 236 -24.42 1.20 -2.81
CA MET A 236 -23.82 1.59 -1.56
C MET A 236 -22.99 0.43 -1.02
N ASN A 237 -21.73 0.67 -0.71
CA ASN A 237 -20.92 -0.23 0.11
C ASN A 237 -20.87 0.27 1.57
N PRO A 238 -20.49 -0.56 2.55
CA PRO A 238 -20.45 -0.16 3.96
C PRO A 238 -19.63 1.11 4.23
N VAL A 239 -18.53 1.28 3.52
CA VAL A 239 -17.64 2.45 3.68
C VAL A 239 -18.29 3.71 3.10
N SER A 240 -18.91 3.62 1.92
CA SER A 240 -19.67 4.72 1.32
C SER A 240 -20.80 5.18 2.24
N TYR A 241 -21.48 4.22 2.90
CA TYR A 241 -22.60 4.53 3.81
C TYR A 241 -22.11 5.27 5.06
N THR A 242 -21.00 4.85 5.64
CA THR A 242 -20.48 5.40 6.90
C THR A 242 -19.83 6.77 6.72
N HIS A 243 -19.10 6.97 5.62
CA HIS A 243 -18.20 8.10 5.47
C HIS A 243 -18.64 9.17 4.46
N LEU A 244 -19.45 8.83 3.46
CA LEU A 244 -19.74 9.70 2.32
C LEU A 244 -21.16 10.21 2.22
N THR A 245 -22.11 9.71 3.06
CA THR A 245 -23.50 10.06 2.92
C THR A 245 -23.79 11.50 3.34
N LEU A 246 -24.24 12.32 2.38
CA LEU A 246 -24.88 13.60 2.69
C LEU A 246 -26.25 13.36 3.38
N PRO A 247 -26.65 14.24 4.32
CA PRO A 247 -28.02 14.24 4.82
C PRO A 247 -29.02 14.36 3.69
N THR A 248 -30.14 13.66 3.78
CA THR A 248 -31.22 13.58 2.75
C THR A 248 -31.99 14.87 2.48
N LYS A 249 -31.48 16.04 2.85
CA LYS A 249 -32.07 17.33 2.50
C LYS A 249 -31.09 18.10 1.62
N ALA A 250 -31.25 17.92 0.33
CA ALA A 250 -30.94 18.95 -0.64
C ALA A 250 -32.18 19.79 -0.89
#